data_16b8019dc2213bec389b9a931938bffc
#
_entry.id   16b8019dc2213bec389b9a931938bffc
#
_cell.length_a   1.000
_cell.length_b   1.000
_cell.length_c   1.000
_cell.angle_alpha   90.00
_cell.angle_beta   90.00
_cell.angle_gamma   90.00
#
_symmetry.space_group_name_H-M   'P 1'
#
loop_
_entity.id
_entity.type
_entity.pdbx_description
1 polymer ?
#
loop_
_entity_poly.entity_id
_entity_poly.type
_entity_poly.pdbx_seq_one_letter_code
_entity_poly.pdbx_strand_id
1 'polypeptide(L)'
;MNESIACIGMGVIGCGWASHFSGQGIEVHAWDPDSKSEDLFKRTIEQAWPSMEKLGLANGASPDLVIFHKTIEEAVENCSLVQESSPERLELKQELLSTIDKACTSDCVIASSTSGYLVSDLASELSLIHI
;
A
#
# COMPACT_ATOMS: atom_id res chain seq x y z
N MET A 1 -19.87 0.55 5.17
CA MET A 1 -18.55 1.09 5.49
C MET A 1 -17.63 0.86 4.32
N ASN A 2 -17.00 1.90 3.85
CA ASN A 2 -16.00 1.76 2.80
C ASN A 2 -14.67 1.40 3.41
N GLU A 3 -14.17 0.22 3.09
CA GLU A 3 -12.81 -0.15 3.45
C GLU A 3 -11.84 0.62 2.56
N SER A 4 -10.76 1.12 3.14
CA SER A 4 -9.66 1.71 2.39
C SER A 4 -8.35 1.08 2.81
N ILE A 5 -7.45 0.95 1.84
CA ILE A 5 -6.16 0.29 2.02
C ILE A 5 -5.07 1.26 1.60
N ALA A 6 -4.01 1.32 2.39
CA ALA A 6 -2.83 2.09 2.00
C ALA A 6 -1.77 1.17 1.39
N CYS A 7 -1.14 1.63 0.32
CA CYS A 7 0.04 0.99 -0.27
C CYS A 7 1.23 1.92 -0.09
N ILE A 8 2.17 1.52 0.75
CA ILE A 8 3.37 2.28 1.06
C ILE A 8 4.55 1.65 0.33
N GLY A 9 5.09 2.38 -0.63
CA GLY A 9 6.03 1.85 -1.61
C GLY A 9 5.30 1.43 -2.88
N MET A 10 5.52 2.17 -3.96
CA MET A 10 4.82 1.98 -5.23
C MET A 10 5.78 1.60 -6.36
N GLY A 11 6.70 0.68 -6.05
CA GLY A 11 7.48 -0.02 -7.07
C GLY A 11 6.64 -1.11 -7.75
N VAL A 12 7.29 -2.11 -8.33
CA VAL A 12 6.58 -3.17 -9.07
C VAL A 12 5.57 -3.90 -8.18
N ILE A 13 5.97 -4.25 -6.95
CA ILE A 13 5.11 -5.00 -6.02
C ILE A 13 3.97 -4.13 -5.50
N GLY A 14 4.27 -2.90 -5.08
CA GLY A 14 3.26 -1.96 -4.61
C GLY A 14 2.23 -1.63 -5.69
N CYS A 15 2.67 -1.40 -6.91
CA CYS A 15 1.78 -1.19 -8.05
C CYS A 15 0.88 -2.41 -8.31
N GLY A 16 1.42 -3.61 -8.13
CA GLY A 16 0.65 -4.85 -8.26
C GLY A 16 -0.48 -4.93 -7.24
N TRP A 17 -0.18 -4.64 -5.98
CA TRP A 17 -1.19 -4.61 -4.92
C TRP A 17 -2.24 -3.53 -5.17
N ALA A 18 -1.82 -2.32 -5.51
CA ALA A 18 -2.74 -1.22 -5.78
C ALA A 18 -3.68 -1.53 -6.95
N SER A 19 -3.15 -2.16 -8.01
CA SER A 19 -3.96 -2.61 -9.14
C SER A 19 -4.97 -3.66 -8.72
N HIS A 20 -4.55 -4.65 -7.94
CA HIS A 20 -5.43 -5.71 -7.45
C HIS A 20 -6.57 -5.12 -6.61
N PHE A 21 -6.27 -4.28 -5.64
CA PHE A 21 -7.29 -3.71 -4.76
C PHE A 21 -8.27 -2.81 -5.51
N SER A 22 -7.79 -1.97 -6.42
CA SER A 22 -8.66 -1.12 -7.24
C SER A 22 -9.53 -1.96 -8.18
N GLY A 23 -9.02 -3.08 -8.66
CA GLY A 23 -9.80 -4.06 -9.43
C GLY A 23 -10.88 -4.75 -8.62
N GLN A 24 -10.75 -4.79 -7.29
CA GLN A 24 -11.76 -5.28 -6.37
C GLN A 24 -12.71 -4.20 -5.87
N GLY A 25 -12.64 -2.99 -6.43
CA GLY A 25 -13.51 -1.89 -6.05
C GLY A 25 -13.13 -1.23 -4.72
N ILE A 26 -11.91 -1.41 -4.26
CA ILE A 26 -11.43 -0.87 -2.98
C ILE A 26 -10.63 0.40 -3.22
N GLU A 27 -10.90 1.43 -2.43
CA GLU A 27 -10.14 2.67 -2.44
C GLU A 27 -8.74 2.45 -1.90
N VAL A 28 -7.73 2.92 -2.64
CA VAL A 28 -6.32 2.75 -2.30
C VAL A 28 -5.66 4.10 -2.09
N HIS A 29 -4.99 4.24 -0.96
CA HIS A 29 -4.18 5.42 -0.64
C HIS A 29 -2.71 5.04 -0.78
N ALA A 30 -2.04 5.66 -1.74
CA ALA A 30 -0.68 5.30 -2.14
C ALA A 30 0.32 6.37 -1.73
N TRP A 31 1.52 5.94 -1.36
CA TRP A 31 2.64 6.81 -1.11
C TRP A 31 3.94 6.16 -1.58
N ASP A 32 4.81 6.98 -2.16
CA ASP A 32 6.17 6.60 -2.53
C ASP A 32 7.05 7.84 -2.45
N PRO A 33 8.33 7.71 -2.04
CA PRO A 33 9.24 8.86 -2.01
C PRO A 33 9.59 9.40 -3.39
N ASP A 34 9.43 8.60 -4.44
CA ASP A 34 9.71 9.02 -5.82
C ASP A 34 8.48 9.71 -6.40
N SER A 35 8.63 10.99 -6.75
CA SER A 35 7.56 11.78 -7.35
C SER A 35 7.08 11.27 -8.71
N LYS A 36 7.84 10.38 -9.35
CA LYS A 36 7.49 9.79 -10.65
C LYS A 36 6.63 8.53 -10.51
N SER A 37 6.45 8.03 -9.32
CA SER A 37 5.74 6.77 -9.09
C SER A 37 4.27 6.84 -9.48
N GLU A 38 3.62 7.99 -9.33
CA GLU A 38 2.23 8.17 -9.74
C GLU A 38 2.05 7.99 -11.25
N ASP A 39 2.90 8.64 -12.05
CA ASP A 39 2.84 8.51 -13.51
C ASP A 39 3.18 7.09 -13.97
N LEU A 40 4.15 6.47 -13.31
CA LEU A 40 4.52 5.08 -13.59
C LEU A 40 3.35 4.15 -13.29
N PHE A 41 2.68 4.33 -12.16
CA PHE A 41 1.51 3.52 -11.80
C PHE A 41 0.39 3.69 -12.82
N LYS A 42 0.08 4.92 -13.22
CA LYS A 42 -0.97 5.18 -14.21
C LYS A 42 -0.72 4.47 -15.53
N ARG A 43 0.51 4.48 -16.02
CA ARG A 43 0.88 3.75 -17.23
C ARG A 43 0.79 2.24 -17.04
N THR A 44 1.23 1.75 -15.91
CA THR A 44 1.22 0.32 -15.59
C THR A 44 -0.20 -0.23 -15.53
N ILE A 45 -1.09 0.44 -14.81
CA ILE A 45 -2.47 -0.01 -14.66
C ILE A 45 -3.26 0.11 -15.95
N GLU A 46 -2.99 1.14 -16.75
CA GLU A 46 -3.61 1.30 -18.07
C GLU A 46 -3.31 0.11 -18.98
N GLN A 47 -2.08 -0.38 -18.95
CA GLN A 47 -1.66 -1.56 -19.72
C GLN A 47 -2.25 -2.85 -19.16
N ALA A 48 -2.40 -2.95 -17.86
CA ALA A 48 -2.89 -4.16 -17.18
C ALA A 48 -4.42 -4.27 -17.18
N TRP A 49 -5.13 -3.16 -17.28
CA TRP A 49 -6.59 -3.12 -17.11
C TRP A 49 -7.36 -4.04 -18.05
N PRO A 50 -7.06 -4.11 -19.37
CA PRO A 50 -7.76 -5.05 -20.26
C PRO A 50 -7.65 -6.52 -19.82
N SER A 51 -6.49 -6.93 -19.31
CA SER A 51 -6.31 -8.29 -18.79
C SER A 51 -7.11 -8.51 -17.51
N MET A 52 -7.16 -7.49 -16.65
CA MET A 52 -7.95 -7.52 -15.42
C MET A 52 -9.46 -7.62 -15.73
N GLU A 53 -9.94 -6.92 -16.75
CA GLU A 53 -11.32 -7.03 -17.21
C GLU A 53 -11.66 -8.46 -17.64
N LYS A 54 -10.76 -9.13 -18.34
CA LYS A 54 -10.95 -10.52 -18.77
C LYS A 54 -11.03 -11.50 -17.59
N LEU A 55 -10.27 -11.22 -16.51
CA LEU A 55 -10.29 -12.02 -15.30
C LEU A 55 -11.52 -11.74 -14.42
N GLY A 56 -12.17 -10.62 -14.64
CA GLY A 56 -13.34 -10.17 -13.91
C GLY A 56 -13.02 -9.09 -12.87
N LEU A 57 -13.65 -7.94 -13.04
CA LEU A 57 -13.55 -6.83 -12.11
C LEU A 57 -14.77 -6.83 -11.17
N ALA A 58 -14.55 -6.38 -9.93
CA ALA A 58 -15.65 -6.18 -8.99
C ALA A 58 -16.47 -4.94 -9.37
N ASN A 59 -17.66 -4.84 -8.83
CA ASN A 59 -18.48 -3.63 -8.97
C ASN A 59 -17.75 -2.43 -8.36
N GLY A 60 -17.73 -1.34 -9.08
CA GLY A 60 -17.07 -0.12 -8.63
C GLY A 60 -15.57 -0.08 -8.93
N ALA A 61 -15.01 -1.12 -9.56
CA ALA A 61 -13.60 -1.13 -9.92
C ALA A 61 -13.26 0.02 -10.87
N SER A 62 -12.18 0.73 -10.57
CA SER A 62 -11.68 1.83 -11.41
C SER A 62 -10.22 2.10 -11.06
N PRO A 63 -9.36 2.40 -12.04
CA PRO A 63 -8.01 2.89 -11.77
C PRO A 63 -7.99 4.17 -10.93
N ASP A 64 -9.06 4.96 -10.99
CA ASP A 64 -9.18 6.22 -10.26
C ASP A 64 -9.38 6.04 -8.76
N LEU A 65 -9.58 4.80 -8.29
CA LEU A 65 -9.65 4.49 -6.86
C LEU A 65 -8.29 4.62 -6.16
N VAL A 66 -7.20 4.69 -6.91
CA VAL A 66 -5.85 4.85 -6.35
C VAL A 66 -5.51 6.33 -6.26
N ILE A 67 -5.36 6.82 -5.03
CA ILE A 67 -5.12 8.22 -4.71
C ILE A 67 -3.72 8.33 -4.12
N PHE A 68 -2.85 9.14 -4.74
CA PHE A 68 -1.50 9.36 -4.23
C PHE A 68 -1.47 10.51 -3.24
N HIS A 69 -0.76 10.31 -2.14
CA HIS A 69 -0.56 11.30 -1.08
C HIS A 69 0.89 11.76 -1.03
N LYS A 70 1.11 12.93 -0.47
CA LYS A 70 2.45 13.51 -0.33
C LYS A 70 3.19 13.01 0.92
N THR A 71 2.45 12.52 1.91
CA THR A 71 3.02 12.01 3.16
C THR A 71 2.44 10.64 3.50
N ILE A 72 3.23 9.85 4.23
CA ILE A 72 2.78 8.55 4.74
C ILE A 72 1.59 8.73 5.67
N GLU A 73 1.64 9.74 6.53
CA GLU A 73 0.61 10.03 7.52
C GLU A 73 -0.76 10.21 6.86
N GLU A 74 -0.80 11.01 5.79
CA GLU A 74 -2.05 11.22 5.03
C GLU A 74 -2.55 9.93 4.39
N ALA A 75 -1.63 9.10 3.89
CA ALA A 75 -2.01 7.87 3.20
C ALA A 75 -2.62 6.84 4.16
N VAL A 76 -2.15 6.75 5.40
CA VAL A 76 -2.52 5.65 6.30
C VAL A 76 -3.58 6.01 7.35
N GLU A 77 -3.85 7.29 7.57
CA GLU A 77 -4.63 7.76 8.73
C GLU A 77 -6.03 7.14 8.87
N ASN A 78 -6.66 6.77 7.77
CA ASN A 78 -8.03 6.24 7.77
C ASN A 78 -8.13 4.85 7.13
N CYS A 79 -7.03 4.13 7.06
CA CYS A 79 -7.00 2.83 6.41
C CYS A 79 -7.17 1.68 7.40
N SER A 80 -7.84 0.62 6.96
CA SER A 80 -8.01 -0.62 7.72
C SER A 80 -6.84 -1.58 7.53
N LEU A 81 -6.11 -1.43 6.44
CA LEU A 81 -4.94 -2.25 6.11
C LEU A 81 -3.89 -1.37 5.47
N VAL A 82 -2.65 -1.56 5.86
CA VAL A 82 -1.49 -0.95 5.20
C VAL A 82 -0.63 -2.07 4.63
N GLN A 83 -0.39 -2.03 3.33
CA GLN A 83 0.51 -2.94 2.64
C GLN A 83 1.84 -2.22 2.39
N GLU A 84 2.90 -2.63 3.08
CA GLU A 84 4.23 -2.08 2.93
C GLU A 84 5.02 -2.89 1.90
N SER A 85 5.55 -2.23 0.87
CA SER A 85 6.30 -2.85 -0.23
C SER A 85 7.54 -2.01 -0.59
N SER A 86 8.22 -1.50 0.42
CA SER A 86 9.45 -0.73 0.25
C SER A 86 10.63 -1.63 -0.08
N PRO A 87 11.78 -1.07 -0.53
CA PRO A 87 12.98 -1.88 -0.80
C PRO A 87 13.39 -2.74 0.39
N GLU A 88 13.97 -3.91 0.11
CA GLU A 88 14.34 -4.90 1.13
C GLU A 88 15.59 -4.46 1.89
N ARG A 89 15.42 -3.44 2.73
CA ARG A 89 16.44 -2.86 3.60
C ARG A 89 15.85 -2.73 5.00
N LEU A 90 16.43 -3.42 5.96
CA LEU A 90 15.89 -3.53 7.31
C LEU A 90 15.64 -2.15 7.97
N GLU A 91 16.66 -1.30 7.98
CA GLU A 91 16.57 0.02 8.62
C GLU A 91 15.48 0.89 8.00
N LEU A 92 15.40 0.87 6.65
CA LEU A 92 14.36 1.61 5.93
C LEU A 92 12.97 1.10 6.30
N LYS A 93 12.78 -0.22 6.31
CA LYS A 93 11.50 -0.82 6.68
C LYS A 93 11.12 -0.51 8.12
N GLN A 94 12.06 -0.59 9.05
CA GLN A 94 11.82 -0.25 10.46
C GLN A 94 11.37 1.21 10.60
N GLU A 95 12.01 2.13 9.91
CA GLU A 95 11.65 3.55 9.93
C GLU A 95 10.25 3.79 9.34
N LEU A 96 9.97 3.20 8.17
CA LEU A 96 8.67 3.33 7.53
C LEU A 96 7.56 2.72 8.38
N LEU A 97 7.77 1.54 8.93
CA LEU A 97 6.78 0.87 9.77
C LEU A 97 6.53 1.65 11.06
N SER A 98 7.56 2.25 11.65
CA SER A 98 7.39 3.12 12.81
C SER A 98 6.53 4.34 12.49
N THR A 99 6.75 4.98 11.35
CA THR A 99 5.94 6.11 10.89
C THR A 99 4.48 5.70 10.68
N ILE A 100 4.26 4.56 10.05
CA ILE A 100 2.92 4.01 9.80
C ILE A 100 2.22 3.72 11.13
N ASP A 101 2.90 3.05 12.05
CA ASP A 101 2.35 2.66 13.35
C ASP A 101 1.85 3.87 14.15
N LYS A 102 2.57 4.97 14.09
CA LYS A 102 2.20 6.20 14.80
C LYS A 102 1.03 6.94 14.16
N ALA A 103 0.83 6.77 12.86
CA ALA A 103 -0.16 7.54 12.10
C ALA A 103 -1.46 6.78 11.87
N CYS A 104 -1.44 5.44 11.81
CA CYS A 104 -2.65 4.65 11.58
C CYS A 104 -3.47 4.46 12.85
N THR A 105 -4.72 4.00 12.69
CA THR A 105 -5.59 3.71 13.83
C THR A 105 -5.16 2.42 14.53
N SER A 106 -5.58 2.24 15.79
CA SER A 106 -5.17 1.10 16.61
C SER A 106 -5.64 -0.25 16.09
N ASP A 107 -6.69 -0.28 15.29
CA ASP A 107 -7.26 -1.49 14.69
C ASP A 107 -6.80 -1.72 13.25
N CYS A 108 -5.93 -0.87 12.73
CA CYS A 108 -5.34 -1.05 11.41
C CYS A 108 -4.37 -2.24 11.41
N VAL A 109 -4.44 -3.06 10.37
CA VAL A 109 -3.50 -4.17 10.16
C VAL A 109 -2.36 -3.69 9.27
N ILE A 110 -1.12 -3.94 9.69
CA ILE A 110 0.05 -3.61 8.89
C ILE A 110 0.64 -4.91 8.35
N ALA A 111 0.67 -5.03 7.03
CA ALA A 111 1.27 -6.16 6.33
C ALA A 111 2.51 -5.71 5.56
N SER A 112 3.52 -6.55 5.52
CA SER A 112 4.75 -6.27 4.78
C SER A 112 4.99 -7.31 3.70
N SER A 113 5.48 -6.86 2.56
CA SER A 113 5.90 -7.73 1.44
C SER A 113 7.30 -8.29 1.64
N THR A 114 7.89 -8.13 2.81
CA THR A 114 9.25 -8.65 3.08
C THR A 114 9.30 -10.17 2.93
N SER A 115 10.38 -10.66 2.38
CA SER A 115 10.67 -12.11 2.30
C SER A 115 11.93 -12.49 3.05
N GLY A 116 12.78 -11.52 3.40
CA GLY A 116 14.10 -11.76 3.97
C GLY A 116 14.26 -11.40 5.44
N TYR A 117 13.29 -10.73 6.06
CA TYR A 117 13.41 -10.30 7.45
C TYR A 117 12.33 -10.92 8.33
N LEU A 118 12.70 -11.19 9.59
CA LEU A 118 11.73 -11.68 10.57
C LEU A 118 10.80 -10.53 10.99
N VAL A 119 9.55 -10.87 11.24
CA VAL A 119 8.55 -9.90 11.71
C VAL A 119 9.00 -9.26 13.02
N SER A 120 9.61 -10.03 13.93
CA SER A 120 10.13 -9.51 15.20
C SER A 120 11.20 -8.44 15.02
N ASP A 121 12.03 -8.55 13.98
CA ASP A 121 13.04 -7.53 13.69
C ASP A 121 12.40 -6.27 13.09
N LEU A 122 11.44 -6.45 12.20
CA LEU A 122 10.70 -5.34 11.61
C LEU A 122 9.89 -4.57 12.66
N ALA A 123 9.32 -5.28 13.61
CA ALA A 123 8.42 -4.74 14.63
C ALA A 123 9.13 -4.24 15.88
N SER A 124 10.46 -4.24 15.93
CA SER A 124 11.23 -3.90 17.14
C SER A 124 10.93 -2.51 17.70
N GLU A 125 10.51 -1.58 16.86
CA GLU A 125 10.20 -0.19 17.23
C GLU A 125 8.69 0.09 17.27
N LEU A 126 7.85 -0.92 17.13
CA LEU A 126 6.40 -0.75 17.00
C LEU A 126 5.67 -1.00 18.33
N SER A 127 4.43 -0.52 18.39
CA SER A 127 3.52 -0.81 19.50
C SER A 127 3.07 -2.27 19.55
N LEU A 128 3.41 -3.08 18.58
CA LEU A 128 3.28 -4.54 18.52
C LEU A 128 1.92 -5.11 18.15
N ILE A 129 0.92 -4.30 17.97
CA ILE A 129 -0.45 -4.82 17.82
C ILE A 129 -0.85 -4.95 16.36
N HIS A 130 -0.09 -4.33 15.46
CA HIS A 130 -0.54 -4.09 14.08
C HIS A 130 -0.01 -5.08 13.05
N ILE A 131 1.14 -5.68 13.29
CA ILE A 131 1.84 -6.41 12.23
C ILE A 131 1.70 -7.91 12.35
#